data_dcede4a70ea6ceccd24ecd6b73d00fdd
#
_entry.id   dcede4a70ea6ceccd24ecd6b73d00fdd
#
_cell.length_a   1.000
_cell.length_b   1.000
_cell.length_c   1.000
_cell.angle_alpha   90.00
_cell.angle_beta   90.00
_cell.angle_gamma   90.00
#
_symmetry.space_group_name_H-M   'P 1'
#
loop_
_entity.id
_entity.type
_entity.pdbx_description
1 polymer ?
#
loop_
_entity_poly.entity_id
_entity_poly.type
_entity_poly.pdbx_seq_one_letter_code
_entity_poly.pdbx_strand_id
1 'polypeptide(L)'
;MVKTEEMLNNLEELINTPSVVGFYPEIHKKLAEMVGKFGYELEFDNKRTAYVRVPGKDSSKIVCVGAHLDTIGMQVRHVMDNGWIEVKNLGGVNFHNVEGENVYIHTRSGKTYEGMVICKSHSTHVFDDARSRERDKFNEA
;
A
#
# COMPACT_ATOMS: atom_id res chain seq x y z
N MET A 1 -18.01 -23.85 9.39
CA MET A 1 -16.70 -24.30 8.91
C MET A 1 -16.23 -23.26 7.93
N VAL A 2 -15.03 -22.70 8.13
CA VAL A 2 -14.47 -21.70 7.18
C VAL A 2 -14.14 -22.42 5.89
N LYS A 3 -14.59 -21.88 4.76
CA LYS A 3 -14.30 -22.45 3.44
C LYS A 3 -12.96 -21.88 2.97
N THR A 4 -11.99 -22.74 2.71
CA THR A 4 -10.63 -22.33 2.27
C THR A 4 -10.66 -21.46 1.03
N GLU A 5 -11.51 -21.78 0.07
CA GLU A 5 -11.69 -21.01 -1.17
C GLU A 5 -12.17 -19.58 -0.89
N GLU A 6 -13.15 -19.42 0.00
CA GLU A 6 -13.65 -18.10 0.41
C GLU A 6 -12.55 -17.27 1.11
N MET A 7 -11.73 -17.91 1.94
CA MET A 7 -10.58 -17.24 2.57
C MET A 7 -9.56 -16.77 1.55
N LEU A 8 -9.23 -17.60 0.57
CA LEU A 8 -8.25 -17.26 -0.47
C LEU A 8 -8.77 -16.12 -1.35
N ASN A 9 -10.04 -16.15 -1.74
CA ASN A 9 -10.66 -15.07 -2.51
C ASN A 9 -10.66 -13.74 -1.73
N ASN A 10 -11.02 -13.79 -0.44
CA ASN A 10 -10.97 -12.61 0.42
C ASN A 10 -9.55 -12.07 0.58
N LEU A 11 -8.57 -12.93 0.73
CA LEU A 11 -7.16 -12.55 0.79
C LEU A 11 -6.71 -11.89 -0.51
N GLU A 12 -7.03 -12.48 -1.66
CA GLU A 12 -6.70 -11.93 -2.97
C GLU A 12 -7.33 -10.55 -3.17
N GLU A 13 -8.60 -10.36 -2.81
CA GLU A 13 -9.25 -9.05 -2.86
C GLU A 13 -8.54 -8.01 -1.98
N LEU A 14 -8.11 -8.38 -0.78
CA LEU A 14 -7.43 -7.47 0.15
C LEU A 14 -6.03 -7.09 -0.33
N ILE A 15 -5.21 -8.04 -0.77
CA ILE A 15 -3.83 -7.75 -1.22
C ILE A 15 -3.79 -6.97 -2.53
N ASN A 16 -4.83 -7.07 -3.37
CA ASN A 16 -4.96 -6.29 -4.60
C ASN A 16 -5.63 -4.92 -4.40
N THR A 17 -6.06 -4.59 -3.17
CA THR A 17 -6.63 -3.28 -2.88
C THR A 17 -5.54 -2.35 -2.34
N PRO A 18 -5.33 -1.17 -2.96
CA PRO A 18 -4.34 -0.20 -2.50
C PRO A 18 -4.53 0.19 -1.04
N SER A 19 -3.47 0.00 -0.22
CA SER A 19 -3.52 0.21 1.22
C SER A 19 -2.21 0.72 1.81
N VAL A 20 -1.46 1.50 1.06
CA VAL A 20 -0.21 2.11 1.54
C VAL A 20 -0.50 2.97 2.76
N VAL A 21 0.41 2.98 3.74
CA VAL A 21 0.29 3.77 4.98
C VAL A 21 -0.13 5.22 4.68
N GLY A 22 -1.25 5.66 5.27
CA GLY A 22 -1.83 6.99 5.04
C GLY A 22 -2.80 7.07 3.85
N PHE A 23 -2.89 6.05 3.01
CA PHE A 23 -3.85 5.97 1.91
C PHE A 23 -4.87 4.87 2.16
N TYR A 24 -5.97 5.21 2.83
CA TYR A 24 -6.96 4.23 3.30
C TYR A 24 -8.32 4.23 2.57
N PRO A 25 -8.67 5.16 1.66
CA PRO A 25 -10.04 5.26 1.15
C PRO A 25 -10.54 3.96 0.51
N GLU A 26 -9.71 3.30 -0.30
CA GLU A 26 -10.09 2.10 -1.03
C GLU A 26 -10.16 0.88 -0.11
N ILE A 27 -9.15 0.68 0.74
CA ILE A 27 -9.14 -0.47 1.66
C ILE A 27 -10.25 -0.37 2.72
N HIS A 28 -10.56 0.83 3.23
CA HIS A 28 -11.64 1.02 4.17
C HIS A 28 -13.01 0.72 3.54
N LYS A 29 -13.22 1.14 2.28
CA LYS A 29 -14.42 0.80 1.53
C LYS A 29 -14.55 -0.71 1.32
N LYS A 30 -13.46 -1.36 0.89
CA LYS A 30 -13.42 -2.81 0.69
C LYS A 30 -13.72 -3.56 1.99
N LEU A 31 -13.10 -3.16 3.10
CA LEU A 31 -13.38 -3.77 4.41
C LEU A 31 -14.83 -3.60 4.84
N ALA A 32 -15.41 -2.41 4.67
CA ALA A 32 -16.80 -2.17 5.02
C ALA A 32 -17.75 -3.06 4.21
N GLU A 33 -17.49 -3.24 2.91
CA GLU A 33 -18.26 -4.15 2.05
C GLU A 33 -18.14 -5.61 2.51
N MET A 34 -16.92 -6.07 2.84
CA MET A 34 -16.68 -7.45 3.30
C MET A 34 -17.32 -7.72 4.65
N VAL A 35 -17.17 -6.81 5.60
CA VAL A 35 -17.73 -6.90 6.96
C VAL A 35 -19.27 -6.84 6.92
N GLY A 36 -19.83 -6.00 6.05
CA GLY A 36 -21.26 -5.85 5.87
C GLY A 36 -21.94 -7.14 5.38
N LYS A 37 -21.25 -8.00 4.62
CA LYS A 37 -21.76 -9.32 4.21
C LYS A 37 -22.10 -10.23 5.40
N PHE A 38 -21.46 -9.99 6.55
CA PHE A 38 -21.68 -10.72 7.78
C PHE A 38 -22.65 -10.02 8.76
N GLY A 39 -23.21 -8.89 8.35
CA GLY A 39 -24.14 -8.10 9.17
C GLY A 39 -23.46 -7.27 10.26
N TYR A 40 -22.18 -7.02 10.15
CA TYR A 40 -21.43 -6.16 11.06
C TYR A 40 -21.12 -4.81 10.43
N GLU A 41 -20.87 -3.82 11.28
CA GLU A 41 -20.45 -2.48 10.90
C GLU A 41 -18.96 -2.30 11.18
N LEU A 42 -18.25 -1.63 10.26
CA LEU A 42 -16.85 -1.27 10.42
C LEU A 42 -16.75 0.05 11.17
N GLU A 43 -16.05 0.04 12.30
CA GLU A 43 -15.79 1.20 13.14
C GLU A 43 -14.33 1.67 12.98
N PHE A 44 -14.05 2.91 13.32
CA PHE A 44 -12.71 3.50 13.23
C PHE A 44 -12.35 4.24 14.52
N ASP A 45 -11.10 4.10 14.93
CA ASP A 45 -10.55 4.96 15.97
C ASP A 45 -10.05 6.32 15.39
N ASN A 46 -9.50 7.17 16.24
CA ASN A 46 -8.97 8.48 15.86
C ASN A 46 -7.68 8.41 15.01
N LYS A 47 -7.05 7.26 14.93
CA LYS A 47 -5.88 6.99 14.08
C LYS A 47 -6.24 6.25 12.77
N ARG A 48 -7.54 6.06 12.52
CA ARG A 48 -8.07 5.34 11.36
C ARG A 48 -7.82 3.84 11.41
N THR A 49 -7.54 3.27 12.59
CA THR A 49 -7.55 1.82 12.76
C THR A 49 -8.98 1.32 12.60
N ALA A 50 -9.18 0.39 11.69
CA ALA A 50 -10.47 -0.22 11.43
C ALA A 50 -10.69 -1.39 12.40
N TYR A 51 -11.87 -1.51 12.98
CA TYR A 51 -12.22 -2.63 13.84
C TYR A 51 -13.70 -2.98 13.74
N VAL A 52 -14.03 -4.19 14.17
CA VAL A 52 -15.40 -4.72 14.22
C VAL A 52 -15.65 -5.30 15.60
N ARG A 53 -16.82 -5.00 16.16
CA ARG A 53 -17.25 -5.59 17.43
C ARG A 53 -18.17 -6.76 17.16
N VAL A 54 -17.74 -7.94 17.55
CA VAL A 54 -18.54 -9.16 17.46
C VAL A 54 -19.05 -9.52 18.87
N PRO A 55 -20.36 -9.49 19.09
CA PRO A 55 -20.92 -9.84 20.40
C PRO A 55 -20.56 -11.28 20.81
N GLY A 56 -20.01 -11.43 22.00
CA GLY A 56 -19.73 -12.74 22.60
C GLY A 56 -20.84 -13.20 23.54
N LYS A 57 -20.70 -14.45 24.01
CA LYS A 57 -21.62 -15.00 25.03
C LYS A 57 -21.37 -14.40 26.41
N ASP A 58 -20.15 -14.01 26.71
CA ASP A 58 -19.70 -13.41 27.95
C ASP A 58 -19.17 -12.02 27.71
N SER A 59 -19.92 -11.00 28.13
CA SER A 59 -19.57 -9.60 27.96
C SER A 59 -18.55 -9.08 28.99
N SER A 60 -18.20 -9.88 30.01
CA SER A 60 -17.19 -9.51 31.01
C SER A 60 -15.76 -9.60 30.50
N LYS A 61 -15.55 -10.22 29.34
CA LYS A 61 -14.24 -10.43 28.73
C LYS A 61 -14.23 -9.97 27.28
N ILE A 62 -13.14 -9.31 26.89
CA ILE A 62 -12.91 -8.89 25.52
C ILE A 62 -11.68 -9.66 24.99
N VAL A 63 -11.84 -10.29 23.85
CA VAL A 63 -10.74 -10.89 23.08
C VAL A 63 -10.52 -10.01 21.87
N CYS A 64 -9.30 -9.54 21.69
CA CYS A 64 -8.92 -8.76 20.52
C CYS A 64 -8.07 -9.63 19.58
N VAL A 65 -8.46 -9.69 18.31
CA VAL A 65 -7.67 -10.30 17.24
C VAL A 65 -7.27 -9.17 16.30
N GLY A 66 -5.97 -9.02 16.06
CA GLY A 66 -5.43 -7.95 15.23
C GLY A 66 -4.56 -8.48 14.11
N ALA A 67 -4.63 -7.78 12.98
CA ALA A 67 -3.73 -7.96 11.83
C ALA A 67 -3.55 -6.63 11.13
N HIS A 68 -2.44 -6.43 10.40
CA HIS A 68 -2.27 -5.25 9.58
C HIS A 68 -2.66 -5.50 8.13
N LEU A 69 -3.13 -4.45 7.46
CA LEU A 69 -3.51 -4.45 6.06
C LEU A 69 -2.68 -3.47 5.23
N ASP A 70 -1.92 -2.60 5.89
CA ASP A 70 -1.08 -1.65 5.20
C ASP A 70 0.04 -2.37 4.44
N THR A 71 0.23 -1.92 3.22
CA THR A 71 1.28 -2.39 2.32
C THR A 71 2.41 -1.38 2.23
N ILE A 72 3.57 -1.84 1.76
CA ILE A 72 4.67 -0.96 1.38
C ILE A 72 4.27 -0.11 0.17
N GLY A 73 4.88 1.04 0.04
CA GLY A 73 4.65 1.92 -1.10
C GLY A 73 5.50 3.18 -1.01
N MET A 74 5.10 4.20 -1.75
CA MET A 74 5.84 5.44 -1.85
C MET A 74 4.90 6.65 -1.79
N GLN A 75 5.39 7.73 -1.23
CA GLN A 75 4.70 9.02 -1.21
C GLN A 75 5.39 9.98 -2.18
N VAL A 76 4.63 10.62 -3.04
CA VAL A 76 5.12 11.69 -3.92
C VAL A 76 5.60 12.84 -3.05
N ARG A 77 6.86 13.23 -3.21
CA ARG A 77 7.49 14.36 -2.55
C ARG A 77 7.47 15.60 -3.44
N HIS A 78 7.82 15.42 -4.70
CA HIS A 78 7.92 16.51 -5.66
C HIS A 78 7.65 16.02 -7.08
N VAL A 79 7.08 16.88 -7.91
CA VAL A 79 6.93 16.66 -9.36
C VAL A 79 7.83 17.67 -10.06
N MET A 80 8.82 17.19 -10.79
CA MET A 80 9.80 18.01 -11.48
C MET A 80 9.23 18.58 -12.78
N ASP A 81 9.80 19.66 -13.28
CA ASP A 81 9.39 20.32 -14.53
C ASP A 81 9.51 19.41 -15.77
N ASN A 82 10.41 18.43 -15.73
CA ASN A 82 10.57 17.42 -16.78
C ASN A 82 9.58 16.25 -16.67
N GLY A 83 8.66 16.28 -15.70
CA GLY A 83 7.65 15.25 -15.46
C GLY A 83 8.13 14.10 -14.58
N TRP A 84 9.35 14.11 -14.11
CA TRP A 84 9.82 13.11 -13.14
C TRP A 84 9.21 13.36 -11.78
N ILE A 85 9.06 12.28 -11.03
CA ILE A 85 8.45 12.32 -9.69
C ILE A 85 9.46 11.82 -8.68
N GLU A 86 9.79 12.68 -7.74
CA GLU A 86 10.54 12.28 -6.54
C GLU A 86 9.59 11.67 -5.53
N VAL A 87 10.02 10.57 -4.93
CA VAL A 87 9.22 9.83 -3.96
C VAL A 87 9.99 9.60 -2.67
N LYS A 88 9.23 9.42 -1.59
CA LYS A 88 9.71 8.96 -0.30
C LYS A 88 9.09 7.58 -0.03
N ASN A 89 9.91 6.63 0.45
CA ASN A 89 9.40 5.32 0.82
C ASN A 89 8.47 5.38 2.02
N LEU A 90 7.46 4.52 1.99
CA LEU A 90 6.56 4.22 3.09
C LEU A 90 6.68 2.72 3.38
N GLY A 91 7.13 2.40 4.60
CA GLY A 91 7.48 1.03 4.98
C GLY A 91 8.83 0.57 4.43
N GLY A 92 9.08 -0.73 4.50
CA GLY A 92 10.34 -1.37 4.14
C GLY A 92 10.47 -1.67 2.65
N VAL A 93 10.45 -0.64 1.80
CA VAL A 93 10.65 -0.81 0.35
C VAL A 93 12.11 -1.16 0.05
N ASN A 94 12.34 -2.30 -0.59
CA ASN A 94 13.64 -2.65 -1.15
C ASN A 94 13.73 -2.16 -2.59
N PHE A 95 14.43 -1.06 -2.80
CA PHE A 95 14.49 -0.40 -4.09
C PHE A 95 15.15 -1.22 -5.19
N HIS A 96 16.05 -2.13 -4.85
CA HIS A 96 16.62 -3.05 -5.85
C HIS A 96 15.57 -3.98 -6.46
N ASN A 97 14.48 -4.23 -5.75
CA ASN A 97 13.42 -5.11 -6.22
C ASN A 97 12.29 -4.35 -6.96
N VAL A 98 12.27 -3.02 -6.88
CA VAL A 98 11.21 -2.20 -7.51
C VAL A 98 11.72 -1.39 -8.70
N GLU A 99 13.03 -1.37 -8.95
CA GLU A 99 13.59 -0.74 -10.13
C GLU A 99 13.10 -1.45 -11.41
N GLY A 100 12.48 -0.69 -12.31
CA GLY A 100 11.86 -1.22 -13.51
C GLY A 100 10.40 -1.68 -13.33
N GLU A 101 9.88 -1.67 -12.12
CA GLU A 101 8.50 -2.06 -11.85
C GLU A 101 7.51 -0.93 -12.14
N ASN A 102 6.32 -1.33 -12.61
CA ASN A 102 5.22 -0.41 -12.79
C ASN A 102 4.56 -0.09 -11.44
N VAL A 103 4.13 1.16 -11.31
CA VAL A 103 3.46 1.66 -10.11
C VAL A 103 2.20 2.44 -10.47
N TYR A 104 1.22 2.40 -9.59
CA TYR A 104 0.05 3.25 -9.66
C TYR A 104 0.23 4.48 -8.78
N ILE A 105 -0.01 5.66 -9.36
CA ILE A 105 0.11 6.96 -8.69
C ILE A 105 -1.29 7.50 -8.46
N HIS A 106 -1.74 7.44 -7.21
CA HIS A 106 -3.06 7.91 -6.80
C HIS A 106 -3.01 9.38 -6.42
N THR A 107 -3.87 10.20 -7.03
CA THR A 107 -3.96 11.62 -6.72
C THR A 107 -5.08 11.92 -5.71
N ARG A 108 -5.01 13.08 -5.08
CA ARG A 108 -6.07 13.56 -4.18
C ARG A 108 -7.40 13.80 -4.89
N SER A 109 -7.39 14.02 -6.20
CA SER A 109 -8.59 14.16 -7.02
C SER A 109 -9.26 12.83 -7.40
N GLY A 110 -8.70 11.71 -6.96
CA GLY A 110 -9.19 10.36 -7.28
C GLY A 110 -8.75 9.83 -8.66
N LYS A 111 -7.87 10.56 -9.37
CA LYS A 111 -7.28 10.03 -10.60
C LYS A 111 -6.11 9.12 -10.27
N THR A 112 -5.96 8.06 -11.06
CA THR A 112 -4.82 7.15 -11.00
C THR A 112 -4.04 7.26 -12.31
N TYR A 113 -2.73 7.33 -12.19
CA TYR A 113 -1.78 7.30 -13.31
C TYR A 113 -0.89 6.09 -13.17
N GLU A 114 -0.42 5.58 -14.29
CA GLU A 114 0.63 4.56 -14.33
C GLU A 114 1.99 5.24 -14.46
N GLY A 115 2.98 4.69 -13.80
CA GLY A 115 4.36 5.11 -13.85
C GLY A 115 5.30 3.93 -13.70
N MET A 116 6.59 4.19 -13.82
CA MET A 116 7.64 3.20 -13.63
C MET A 116 8.70 3.76 -12.68
N VAL A 117 9.18 2.90 -11.79
CA VAL A 117 10.33 3.24 -10.95
C VAL A 117 11.60 3.10 -11.77
N ILE A 118 12.37 4.17 -11.90
CA ILE A 118 13.61 4.16 -12.67
C ILE A 118 14.80 4.60 -11.81
N CYS A 119 15.97 4.03 -12.09
CA CYS A 119 17.23 4.52 -11.58
C CYS A 119 17.66 5.76 -12.36
N LYS A 120 18.25 6.77 -11.72
CA LYS A 120 18.76 7.98 -12.39
C LYS A 120 19.83 7.69 -13.42
N SER A 121 20.64 6.67 -13.21
CA SER A 121 21.77 6.28 -14.07
C SER A 121 21.57 4.90 -14.68
N HIS A 122 20.45 4.70 -15.34
CA HIS A 122 19.97 3.39 -15.84
C HIS A 122 20.67 2.89 -17.11
N SER A 123 21.53 3.67 -17.77
CA SER A 123 22.14 3.31 -19.05
C SER A 123 23.66 3.43 -19.03
N THR A 124 24.34 2.32 -19.25
CA THR A 124 25.82 2.25 -19.38
C THR A 124 26.36 2.98 -20.63
N HIS A 125 25.50 3.27 -21.62
CA HIS A 125 25.89 4.03 -22.80
C HIS A 125 25.75 5.56 -22.63
N VAL A 126 25.05 5.99 -21.59
CA VAL A 126 24.82 7.42 -21.27
C VAL A 126 25.60 7.86 -20.05
N PHE A 127 25.75 6.97 -19.09
CA PHE A 127 26.47 7.20 -17.84
C PHE A 127 27.76 6.37 -17.83
N ASP A 128 28.80 6.85 -17.15
CA ASP A 128 30.01 6.04 -16.97
C ASP A 128 29.74 4.77 -16.15
N ASP A 129 30.65 3.79 -16.29
CA ASP A 129 30.52 2.49 -15.66
C ASP A 129 30.38 2.56 -14.13
N ALA A 130 31.03 3.52 -13.49
CA ALA A 130 30.95 3.68 -12.06
C ALA A 130 29.56 4.14 -11.65
N ARG A 131 29.00 5.16 -12.31
CA ARG A 131 27.67 5.69 -12.05
C ARG A 131 26.55 4.72 -12.41
N SER A 132 26.67 4.00 -13.52
CA SER A 132 25.62 3.05 -13.94
C SER A 132 25.54 1.81 -13.07
N ARG A 133 26.65 1.47 -12.37
CA ARG A 133 26.71 0.35 -11.42
C ARG A 133 26.49 0.75 -9.97
N GLU A 134 26.63 2.04 -9.66
CA GLU A 134 26.34 2.59 -8.36
C GLU A 134 24.84 2.74 -8.20
N ARG A 135 24.25 1.92 -7.33
CA ARG A 135 22.84 2.05 -6.98
C ARG A 135 22.66 3.27 -6.11
N ASP A 136 22.00 4.30 -6.63
CA ASP A 136 21.66 5.49 -5.86
C ASP A 136 20.99 5.09 -4.55
N LYS A 137 21.51 5.59 -3.45
CA LYS A 137 20.81 5.50 -2.18
C LYS A 137 19.59 6.40 -2.28
N PHE A 138 18.42 5.80 -2.25
CA PHE A 138 17.13 6.48 -2.41
C PHE A 138 16.88 7.61 -1.39
N ASN A 139 17.68 7.69 -0.34
CA ASN A 139 17.59 8.72 0.68
C ASN A 139 18.36 10.01 0.33
N GLU A 140 19.06 10.06 -0.79
CA GLU A 140 19.88 11.20 -1.23
C GLU A 140 19.27 11.94 -2.44
N ALA A 141 18.08 11.53 -2.87
CA ALA A 141 17.33 12.17 -3.96
C ALA A 141 16.31 13.17 -3.44
#